data_07769c09ef34e31cf8796abca1ba4580
#
_entry.id   07769c09ef34e31cf8796abca1ba4580
#
_cell.length_a   1.000
_cell.length_b   1.000
_cell.length_c   1.000
_cell.angle_alpha   90.00
_cell.angle_beta   90.00
_cell.angle_gamma   90.00
#
_symmetry.space_group_name_H-M   'P 1'
#
loop_
_entity.id
_entity.type
_entity.pdbx_description
1 polymer ?
#
loop_
_entity_poly.entity_id
_entity_poly.type
_entity_poly.pdbx_seq_one_letter_code
_entity_poly.pdbx_strand_id
1 'polypeptide(L)'
;MTSNNTQPTAPNTPEEPVRVNHTTRNIVIAVVVVVAIVLAIVFGMRAVNKNDDSPKGSKNNPVVIGVVGATDPQWMEFTKQAEQQGVYVQIKDFQDYTSENPALAQGDLDMNEFQHLLYLANYNVQNKQNLQPLGGVAIYPLGVYSAFDKD
;
A
#
# COMPACT_ATOMS: atom_id res chain seq x y z
N MET A 1 61.70 -70.46 5.17
CA MET A 1 60.99 -70.00 3.99
C MET A 1 60.23 -68.77 4.41
N THR A 2 60.79 -67.61 4.13
CA THR A 2 60.33 -66.29 4.56
C THR A 2 59.56 -65.69 3.33
N SER A 3 58.28 -65.46 3.46
CA SER A 3 57.49 -64.79 2.45
C SER A 3 57.40 -63.34 2.82
N ASN A 4 58.08 -62.47 2.08
CA ASN A 4 57.94 -60.99 2.14
C ASN A 4 56.70 -60.56 1.38
N ASN A 5 55.69 -59.99 2.05
CA ASN A 5 54.55 -59.35 1.46
C ASN A 5 54.82 -57.84 1.44
N THR A 6 55.26 -57.34 0.32
CA THR A 6 55.45 -55.91 0.08
C THR A 6 54.14 -55.35 -0.59
N GLN A 7 53.37 -54.58 0.17
CA GLN A 7 52.19 -53.87 -0.30
C GLN A 7 52.60 -52.57 -1.01
N PRO A 8 52.13 -52.27 -2.20
CA PRO A 8 52.47 -51.03 -2.89
C PRO A 8 51.69 -49.86 -2.27
N THR A 9 52.45 -48.85 -1.89
CA THR A 9 51.94 -47.54 -1.48
C THR A 9 51.32 -46.82 -2.67
N ALA A 10 50.07 -46.43 -2.56
CA ALA A 10 49.40 -45.61 -3.55
C ALA A 10 49.97 -44.16 -3.57
N PRO A 11 50.10 -43.53 -4.72
CA PRO A 11 50.62 -42.18 -4.83
C PRO A 11 49.61 -41.16 -4.24
N ASN A 12 50.14 -40.29 -3.37
CA ASN A 12 49.40 -39.12 -2.86
C ASN A 12 49.07 -38.17 -4.04
N THR A 13 47.83 -38.13 -4.41
CA THR A 13 47.29 -37.07 -5.29
C THR A 13 47.17 -35.81 -4.48
N PRO A 14 47.76 -34.67 -4.89
CA PRO A 14 47.52 -33.39 -4.21
C PRO A 14 46.05 -33.01 -4.36
N GLU A 15 45.38 -32.73 -3.24
CA GLU A 15 44.05 -32.16 -3.23
C GLU A 15 44.08 -30.79 -3.92
N GLU A 16 43.34 -30.65 -5.04
CA GLU A 16 43.13 -29.34 -5.68
C GLU A 16 42.43 -28.39 -4.72
N PRO A 17 42.90 -27.15 -4.59
CA PRO A 17 42.24 -26.18 -3.73
C PRO A 17 40.83 -25.86 -4.29
N VAL A 18 39.82 -26.00 -3.44
CA VAL A 18 38.44 -25.68 -3.73
C VAL A 18 38.35 -24.22 -4.20
N ARG A 19 38.14 -23.99 -5.49
CA ARG A 19 37.91 -22.65 -6.05
C ARG A 19 36.59 -22.13 -5.58
N VAL A 20 36.58 -21.31 -4.54
CA VAL A 20 35.43 -20.55 -4.10
C VAL A 20 35.08 -19.56 -5.21
N ASN A 21 33.92 -19.75 -5.86
CA ASN A 21 33.50 -18.89 -6.94
C ASN A 21 33.11 -17.51 -6.39
N HIS A 22 34.02 -16.56 -6.48
CA HIS A 22 33.86 -15.20 -5.99
C HIS A 22 32.69 -14.47 -6.66
N THR A 23 32.30 -14.87 -7.87
CA THR A 23 31.18 -14.30 -8.64
C THR A 23 29.85 -14.56 -7.93
N THR A 24 29.59 -15.80 -7.49
CA THR A 24 28.36 -16.15 -6.78
C THR A 24 28.26 -15.41 -5.44
N ARG A 25 29.37 -15.29 -4.71
CA ARG A 25 29.41 -14.53 -3.45
C ARG A 25 29.11 -13.06 -3.66
N ASN A 26 29.66 -12.45 -4.69
CA ASN A 26 29.43 -11.03 -5.01
C ASN A 26 27.98 -10.77 -5.45
N ILE A 27 27.37 -11.68 -6.21
CA ILE A 27 25.95 -11.60 -6.59
C ILE A 27 25.06 -11.69 -5.35
N VAL A 28 25.31 -12.62 -4.44
CA VAL A 28 24.54 -12.75 -3.20
C VAL A 28 24.65 -11.50 -2.34
N ILE A 29 25.85 -10.94 -2.19
CA ILE A 29 26.07 -9.69 -1.46
C ILE A 29 25.29 -8.53 -2.11
N ALA A 30 25.35 -8.41 -3.44
CA ALA A 30 24.61 -7.37 -4.17
C ALA A 30 23.09 -7.48 -3.95
N VAL A 31 22.53 -8.68 -4.01
CA VAL A 31 21.10 -8.94 -3.76
C VAL A 31 20.71 -8.57 -2.33
N VAL A 32 21.51 -8.97 -1.35
CA VAL A 32 21.27 -8.64 0.07
C VAL A 32 21.29 -7.13 0.30
N VAL A 33 22.24 -6.41 -0.32
CA VAL A 33 22.32 -4.94 -0.21
C VAL A 33 21.10 -4.28 -0.85
N VAL A 34 20.68 -4.73 -2.02
CA VAL A 34 19.47 -4.18 -2.69
C VAL A 34 18.21 -4.43 -1.83
N VAL A 35 18.05 -5.63 -1.29
CA VAL A 35 16.93 -5.95 -0.38
C VAL A 35 16.96 -5.09 0.87
N ALA A 36 18.14 -4.89 1.46
CA ALA A 36 18.30 -4.03 2.64
C ALA A 36 17.94 -2.56 2.34
N ILE A 37 18.33 -2.04 1.15
CA ILE A 37 17.98 -0.69 0.71
C ILE A 37 16.46 -0.56 0.50
N VAL A 38 15.83 -1.53 -0.17
CA VAL A 38 14.38 -1.54 -0.37
C VAL A 38 13.64 -1.60 0.97
N LEU A 39 14.07 -2.44 1.88
CA LEU A 39 13.50 -2.51 3.23
C LEU A 39 13.70 -1.20 4.00
N ALA A 40 14.87 -0.56 3.90
CA ALA A 40 15.13 0.73 4.54
C ALA A 40 14.25 1.85 3.96
N ILE A 41 14.01 1.85 2.64
CA ILE A 41 13.09 2.80 1.99
C ILE A 41 11.65 2.55 2.44
N VAL A 42 11.18 1.32 2.44
CA VAL A 42 9.81 0.95 2.87
C VAL A 42 9.62 1.24 4.36
N PHE A 43 10.59 0.94 5.19
CA PHE A 43 10.54 1.24 6.64
C PHE A 43 10.68 2.74 6.91
N GLY A 44 11.54 3.44 6.15
CA GLY A 44 11.71 4.89 6.24
C GLY A 44 10.43 5.64 5.82
N MET A 45 9.76 5.22 4.76
CA MET A 45 8.46 5.80 4.35
C MET A 45 7.37 5.56 5.41
N ARG A 46 7.37 4.39 6.07
CA ARG A 46 6.44 4.11 7.18
C ARG A 46 6.77 4.90 8.45
N ALA A 47 8.04 5.17 8.71
CA ALA A 47 8.47 5.94 9.90
C ALA A 47 8.21 7.45 9.74
N VAL A 48 8.37 7.99 8.53
CA VAL A 48 8.07 9.41 8.24
C VAL A 48 6.58 9.73 8.37
N ASN A 49 5.71 8.74 8.19
CA ASN A 49 4.26 8.93 8.28
C ASN A 49 3.67 8.68 9.68
N LYS A 50 4.48 8.43 10.71
CA LYS A 50 3.98 7.95 12.01
C LYS A 50 4.30 8.82 13.23
N ASN A 51 5.02 9.93 13.09
CA ASN A 51 5.47 10.70 14.24
C ASN A 51 5.11 12.18 14.16
N ASP A 52 3.94 12.52 13.64
CA ASP A 52 3.37 13.82 13.95
C ASP A 52 2.38 13.64 15.13
N ASP A 53 2.82 13.96 16.34
CA ASP A 53 1.99 13.96 17.55
C ASP A 53 0.90 15.05 17.50
N SER A 54 0.75 15.75 16.38
CA SER A 54 -0.28 16.74 16.18
C SER A 54 -1.66 16.10 16.17
N PRO A 55 -2.65 16.69 16.83
CA PRO A 55 -4.02 16.17 16.81
C PRO A 55 -4.55 16.04 15.39
N LYS A 56 -5.32 14.98 15.12
CA LYS A 56 -5.98 14.79 13.84
C LYS A 56 -6.90 15.97 13.53
N GLY A 57 -6.87 16.45 12.29
CA GLY A 57 -7.55 17.68 11.88
C GLY A 57 -6.73 18.96 12.11
N SER A 58 -5.51 18.86 12.64
CA SER A 58 -4.59 19.98 12.68
C SER A 58 -3.92 20.22 11.33
N LYS A 59 -3.27 21.37 11.16
CA LYS A 59 -2.57 21.73 9.92
C LYS A 59 -1.47 20.75 9.54
N ASN A 60 -0.77 20.17 10.53
CA ASN A 60 0.30 19.21 10.29
C ASN A 60 -0.21 17.75 10.17
N ASN A 61 -1.43 17.50 10.64
CA ASN A 61 -2.07 16.19 10.59
C ASN A 61 -3.55 16.34 10.15
N PRO A 62 -3.81 16.71 8.88
CA PRO A 62 -5.16 16.94 8.38
C PRO A 62 -5.98 15.64 8.35
N VAL A 63 -7.30 15.77 8.36
CA VAL A 63 -8.19 14.68 8.02
C VAL A 63 -8.09 14.41 6.52
N VAL A 64 -7.78 13.18 6.13
CA VAL A 64 -7.65 12.77 4.73
C VAL A 64 -8.94 12.12 4.26
N ILE A 65 -9.59 12.71 3.26
CA ILE A 65 -10.85 12.22 2.68
C ILE A 65 -10.58 11.78 1.25
N GLY A 66 -10.85 10.51 0.93
CA GLY A 66 -10.83 10.00 -0.44
C GLY A 66 -12.14 10.31 -1.16
N VAL A 67 -12.04 10.77 -2.39
CA VAL A 67 -13.20 11.10 -3.23
C VAL A 67 -12.92 10.78 -4.69
N VAL A 68 -13.95 10.55 -5.48
CA VAL A 68 -13.87 10.58 -6.94
C VAL A 68 -14.33 11.96 -7.40
N GLY A 69 -13.48 12.67 -8.16
CA GLY A 69 -13.77 14.02 -8.61
C GLY A 69 -13.41 15.11 -7.59
N ALA A 70 -12.19 15.06 -7.05
CA ALA A 70 -11.69 16.07 -6.10
C ALA A 70 -11.67 17.51 -6.63
N THR A 71 -11.81 17.70 -7.95
CA THR A 71 -11.90 19.00 -8.61
C THR A 71 -13.29 19.62 -8.55
N ASP A 72 -14.29 18.88 -8.07
CA ASP A 72 -15.66 19.39 -7.96
C ASP A 72 -15.73 20.58 -6.96
N PRO A 73 -16.49 21.64 -7.28
CA PRO A 73 -16.50 22.88 -6.50
C PRO A 73 -16.86 22.71 -5.03
N GLN A 74 -17.67 21.69 -4.69
CA GLN A 74 -18.08 21.43 -3.33
C GLN A 74 -16.89 21.13 -2.41
N TRP A 75 -15.84 20.48 -2.90
CA TRP A 75 -14.69 20.13 -2.07
C TRP A 75 -13.87 21.33 -1.67
N MET A 76 -13.72 22.29 -2.57
CA MET A 76 -13.03 23.55 -2.27
C MET A 76 -13.79 24.36 -1.21
N GLU A 77 -15.11 24.44 -1.31
CA GLU A 77 -15.92 25.15 -0.33
C GLU A 77 -15.95 24.40 1.02
N PHE A 78 -16.05 23.08 0.98
CA PHE A 78 -16.01 22.23 2.19
C PHE A 78 -14.71 22.40 2.96
N THR A 79 -13.55 22.32 2.29
CA THR A 79 -12.25 22.47 2.95
C THR A 79 -12.08 23.86 3.55
N LYS A 80 -12.54 24.89 2.85
CA LYS A 80 -12.52 26.27 3.36
C LYS A 80 -13.39 26.45 4.61
N GLN A 81 -14.60 25.90 4.61
CA GLN A 81 -15.48 25.96 5.77
C GLN A 81 -14.93 25.16 6.96
N ALA A 82 -14.33 24.00 6.72
CA ALA A 82 -13.68 23.19 7.75
C ALA A 82 -12.52 23.97 8.39
N GLU A 83 -11.67 24.62 7.58
CA GLU A 83 -10.54 25.44 8.07
C GLU A 83 -11.02 26.61 8.94
N GLN A 84 -12.12 27.27 8.57
CA GLN A 84 -12.74 28.33 9.38
C GLN A 84 -13.18 27.85 10.77
N GLN A 85 -13.45 26.56 10.90
CA GLN A 85 -13.79 25.90 12.17
C GLN A 85 -12.56 25.28 12.87
N GLY A 86 -11.35 25.53 12.34
CA GLY A 86 -10.10 25.02 12.91
C GLY A 86 -9.79 23.57 12.56
N VAL A 87 -10.49 22.99 11.57
CA VAL A 87 -10.27 21.61 11.09
C VAL A 87 -9.65 21.64 9.70
N TYR A 88 -8.44 21.12 9.59
CA TYR A 88 -7.76 20.97 8.31
C TYR A 88 -8.10 19.65 7.65
N VAL A 89 -8.49 19.75 6.38
CA VAL A 89 -8.91 18.59 5.55
C VAL A 89 -8.05 18.54 4.30
N GLN A 90 -7.61 17.35 3.95
CA GLN A 90 -6.94 17.04 2.70
C GLN A 90 -7.85 16.16 1.85
N ILE A 91 -8.21 16.62 0.66
CA ILE A 91 -8.95 15.82 -0.33
C ILE A 91 -7.96 15.05 -1.18
N LYS A 92 -8.14 13.74 -1.27
CA LYS A 92 -7.34 12.82 -2.09
C LYS A 92 -8.20 12.29 -3.23
N ASP A 93 -7.81 12.60 -4.46
CA ASP A 93 -8.52 12.20 -5.67
C ASP A 93 -8.26 10.74 -6.03
N PHE A 94 -9.32 10.02 -6.35
CA PHE A 94 -9.27 8.66 -6.89
C PHE A 94 -9.88 8.65 -8.29
N GLN A 95 -9.32 7.84 -9.17
CA GLN A 95 -9.75 7.75 -10.55
C GLN A 95 -10.72 6.57 -10.79
N ASP A 96 -11.00 5.80 -9.76
CA ASP A 96 -11.87 4.62 -9.81
C ASP A 96 -12.57 4.38 -8.48
N TYR A 97 -13.66 3.61 -8.51
CA TYR A 97 -14.47 3.28 -7.33
C TYR A 97 -13.97 2.03 -6.57
N THR A 98 -12.88 1.40 -6.99
CA THR A 98 -12.41 0.14 -6.41
C THR A 98 -11.27 0.32 -5.42
N SER A 99 -10.55 1.43 -5.51
CA SER A 99 -9.34 1.70 -4.72
C SER A 99 -9.61 2.39 -3.39
N GLU A 100 -10.72 3.12 -3.23
CA GLU A 100 -10.99 3.95 -2.06
C GLU A 100 -11.24 3.15 -0.78
N ASN A 101 -12.10 2.14 -0.83
CA ASN A 101 -12.38 1.31 0.34
C ASN A 101 -11.15 0.52 0.83
N PRO A 102 -10.32 -0.08 -0.05
CA PRO A 102 -9.03 -0.63 0.35
C PRO A 102 -8.11 0.39 1.02
N ALA A 103 -7.99 1.61 0.49
CA ALA A 103 -7.17 2.66 1.07
C ALA A 103 -7.66 3.07 2.47
N LEU A 104 -8.99 3.18 2.66
CA LEU A 104 -9.58 3.44 3.98
C LEU A 104 -9.32 2.28 4.95
N ALA A 105 -9.52 1.03 4.53
CA ALA A 105 -9.29 -0.16 5.35
C ALA A 105 -7.82 -0.33 5.76
N GLN A 106 -6.88 0.18 4.97
CA GLN A 106 -5.44 0.16 5.25
C GLN A 106 -4.97 1.35 6.11
N GLY A 107 -5.84 2.35 6.31
CA GLY A 107 -5.52 3.55 7.07
C GLY A 107 -4.78 4.63 6.28
N ASP A 108 -4.82 4.58 4.96
CA ASP A 108 -4.30 5.62 4.06
C ASP A 108 -5.26 6.80 3.92
N LEU A 109 -6.50 6.61 4.36
CA LEU A 109 -7.57 7.60 4.45
C LEU A 109 -8.19 7.55 5.85
N ASP A 110 -8.76 8.65 6.29
CA ASP A 110 -9.61 8.71 7.48
C ASP A 110 -11.08 8.53 7.14
N MET A 111 -11.49 8.98 5.96
CA MET A 111 -12.86 8.86 5.44
C MET A 111 -12.82 8.73 3.92
N ASN A 112 -13.94 8.29 3.32
CA ASN A 112 -14.18 8.41 1.90
C ASN A 112 -15.62 8.86 1.63
N GLU A 113 -15.82 9.46 0.45
CA GLU A 113 -17.12 9.86 -0.05
C GLU A 113 -17.23 9.55 -1.55
N PHE A 114 -17.97 8.49 -1.90
CA PHE A 114 -18.20 8.11 -3.29
C PHE A 114 -19.33 7.09 -3.47
N GLN A 115 -19.75 6.39 -2.41
CA GLN A 115 -20.52 5.15 -2.53
C GLN A 115 -21.87 5.23 -1.86
N HIS A 116 -22.82 4.45 -2.37
CA HIS A 116 -24.09 4.19 -1.70
C HIS A 116 -23.98 2.99 -0.73
N LEU A 117 -24.92 2.90 0.21
CA LEU A 117 -24.90 1.90 1.29
C LEU A 117 -24.84 0.46 0.80
N LEU A 118 -25.47 0.12 -0.32
CA LEU A 118 -25.43 -1.23 -0.87
C LEU A 118 -24.03 -1.63 -1.34
N TYR A 119 -23.30 -0.70 -1.96
CA TYR A 119 -21.91 -0.92 -2.38
C TYR A 119 -21.02 -1.13 -1.16
N LEU A 120 -21.14 -0.30 -0.14
CA LEU A 120 -20.40 -0.43 1.11
C LEU A 120 -20.68 -1.78 1.80
N ALA A 121 -21.95 -2.18 1.90
CA ALA A 121 -22.33 -3.46 2.50
C ALA A 121 -21.71 -4.65 1.74
N ASN A 122 -21.79 -4.62 0.40
CA ASN A 122 -21.20 -5.65 -0.44
C ASN A 122 -19.66 -5.71 -0.28
N TYR A 123 -18.99 -4.57 -0.25
CA TYR A 123 -17.54 -4.50 -0.01
C TYR A 123 -17.17 -5.12 1.33
N ASN A 124 -17.87 -4.75 2.41
CA ASN A 124 -17.62 -5.28 3.74
C ASN A 124 -17.75 -6.80 3.80
N VAL A 125 -18.81 -7.35 3.19
CA VAL A 125 -19.04 -8.81 3.15
C VAL A 125 -17.94 -9.53 2.36
N GLN A 126 -17.63 -9.04 1.17
CA GLN A 126 -16.64 -9.70 0.29
C GLN A 126 -15.23 -9.64 0.84
N ASN A 127 -14.86 -8.54 1.51
CA ASN A 127 -13.50 -8.31 1.99
C ASN A 127 -13.36 -8.53 3.50
N LYS A 128 -14.40 -9.01 4.19
CA LYS A 128 -14.41 -9.22 5.64
C LYS A 128 -14.02 -7.95 6.41
N GLN A 129 -14.51 -6.81 5.93
CA GLN A 129 -14.29 -5.50 6.54
C GLN A 129 -15.51 -5.06 7.33
N ASN A 130 -15.36 -4.00 8.13
CA ASN A 130 -16.43 -3.41 8.92
C ASN A 130 -16.39 -1.87 8.83
N LEU A 131 -16.30 -1.35 7.62
CA LEU A 131 -16.38 0.09 7.39
C LEU A 131 -17.80 0.57 7.70
N GLN A 132 -17.92 1.69 8.42
CA GLN A 132 -19.19 2.21 8.88
C GLN A 132 -19.58 3.49 8.14
N PRO A 133 -20.85 3.67 7.74
CA PRO A 133 -21.33 4.92 7.19
C PRO A 133 -21.42 5.98 8.30
N LEU A 134 -20.92 7.18 8.03
CA LEU A 134 -21.03 8.32 8.95
C LEU A 134 -22.28 9.15 8.70
N GLY A 135 -22.80 9.17 7.47
CA GLY A 135 -23.98 9.91 7.09
C GLY A 135 -24.21 9.89 5.57
N GLY A 136 -25.29 10.50 5.14
CA GLY A 136 -25.59 10.75 3.73
C GLY A 136 -25.17 12.17 3.37
N VAL A 137 -24.53 12.33 2.20
CA VAL A 137 -24.05 13.62 1.69
C VAL A 137 -24.98 14.15 0.61
N ALA A 138 -25.27 13.33 -0.42
CA ALA A 138 -26.10 13.70 -1.55
C ALA A 138 -26.97 12.54 -2.01
N ILE A 139 -28.08 12.88 -2.68
CA ILE A 139 -28.94 11.92 -3.37
C ILE A 139 -29.06 12.40 -4.81
N TYR A 140 -28.66 11.55 -5.75
CA TYR A 140 -28.78 11.81 -7.18
C TYR A 140 -29.90 10.95 -7.74
N PRO A 141 -30.87 11.54 -8.47
CA PRO A 141 -31.91 10.76 -9.12
C PRO A 141 -31.31 9.91 -10.25
N LEU A 142 -31.65 8.64 -10.26
CA LEU A 142 -31.29 7.74 -11.35
C LEU A 142 -32.33 7.89 -12.48
N GLY A 143 -31.88 8.36 -13.65
CA GLY A 143 -32.69 8.43 -14.86
C GLY A 143 -32.33 7.28 -15.81
N VAL A 144 -33.35 6.68 -16.42
CA VAL A 144 -33.14 5.73 -17.51
C VAL A 144 -33.49 6.46 -18.81
N TYR A 145 -32.57 6.40 -19.76
CA TYR A 145 -32.73 7.12 -21.05
C TYR A 145 -32.61 6.12 -22.19
N SER A 146 -33.47 6.30 -23.23
CA SER A 146 -33.42 5.54 -24.47
C SER A 146 -33.21 6.49 -25.65
N ALA A 147 -32.31 6.11 -26.56
CA ALA A 147 -32.15 6.81 -27.83
C ALA A 147 -33.22 6.42 -28.89
N PHE A 148 -33.93 5.32 -28.65
CA PHE A 148 -34.84 4.69 -29.59
C PHE A 148 -36.32 4.90 -29.23
N ASP A 149 -36.63 5.11 -27.96
CA ASP A 149 -37.96 5.32 -27.45
C ASP A 149 -38.17 6.82 -27.18
N LYS A 150 -39.11 7.42 -27.87
CA LYS A 150 -39.37 8.88 -27.84
C LYS A 150 -40.72 9.23 -27.22
N ASP A 151 -41.41 8.23 -26.64
CA ASP A 151 -42.73 8.43 -26.02
C ASP A 151 -42.64 8.48 -24.50
#